data_81bffe8a3f5ac95e3eee506005981184
#
_entry.id   81bffe8a3f5ac95e3eee506005981184
#
_cell.length_a   1.000
_cell.length_b   1.000
_cell.length_c   1.000
_cell.angle_alpha   90.00
_cell.angle_beta   90.00
_cell.angle_gamma   90.00
#
_symmetry.space_group_name_H-M   'P 1'
#
loop_
_entity.id
_entity.type
_entity.pdbx_description
1 polymer ?
#
loop_
_entity_poly.entity_id
_entity_poly.type
_entity_poly.pdbx_seq_one_letter_code
_entity_poly.pdbx_strand_id
1 'polypeptide(L)'
;MVKKALILVAVLPVLALLAYALTLDPRSIPSPLVGRQAGDFTLSLFDGGRFTLADQRGKVVVLNVWSSWCIPACYNEAPALEAAWQRYRSRDVVVVGVNYQDREGPAREFLARFRHTFPNGPDVGSKIAIEYGVRGVPETFLIDRNGRIAYRHVGEISLPVLVEHIELLLRESGGTS
;
A
#
# COMPACT_ATOMS: atom_id res chain seq x y z
N MET A 1 -15.66 13.32 -51.94
CA MET A 1 -15.33 11.97 -51.39
C MET A 1 -13.91 11.92 -50.86
N VAL A 2 -12.92 12.44 -51.50
CA VAL A 2 -11.49 12.41 -51.09
C VAL A 2 -11.23 13.03 -49.70
N LYS A 3 -11.83 14.19 -49.35
CA LYS A 3 -11.67 14.83 -48.05
C LYS A 3 -12.17 13.97 -46.87
N LYS A 4 -13.28 13.23 -47.06
CA LYS A 4 -13.82 12.32 -46.03
C LYS A 4 -12.91 11.09 -45.85
N ALA A 5 -12.36 10.56 -46.94
CA ALA A 5 -11.40 9.45 -46.85
C ALA A 5 -10.10 9.86 -46.15
N LEU A 6 -9.60 11.08 -46.41
CA LEU A 6 -8.40 11.60 -45.74
C LEU A 6 -8.59 11.76 -44.23
N ILE A 7 -9.77 12.24 -43.80
CA ILE A 7 -10.13 12.36 -42.36
C ILE A 7 -10.18 10.99 -41.74
N LEU A 8 -10.80 9.99 -42.36
CA LEU A 8 -10.85 8.62 -41.80
C LEU A 8 -9.47 7.99 -41.65
N VAL A 9 -8.59 8.17 -42.64
CA VAL A 9 -7.21 7.69 -42.61
C VAL A 9 -6.39 8.35 -41.49
N ALA A 10 -6.68 9.60 -41.15
CA ALA A 10 -6.00 10.31 -40.08
C ALA A 10 -6.59 9.94 -38.66
N VAL A 11 -7.89 9.77 -38.56
CA VAL A 11 -8.58 9.56 -37.29
C VAL A 11 -8.50 8.09 -36.79
N LEU A 12 -8.61 7.11 -37.68
CA LEU A 12 -8.59 5.70 -37.34
C LEU A 12 -7.32 5.26 -36.61
N PRO A 13 -6.09 5.63 -37.01
CA PRO A 13 -4.88 5.26 -36.28
C PRO A 13 -4.81 5.93 -34.90
N VAL A 14 -5.32 7.16 -34.76
CA VAL A 14 -5.37 7.82 -33.45
C VAL A 14 -6.33 7.10 -32.50
N LEU A 15 -7.51 6.73 -33.00
CA LEU A 15 -8.46 5.95 -32.21
C LEU A 15 -7.92 4.57 -31.87
N ALA A 16 -7.23 3.90 -32.77
CA ALA A 16 -6.60 2.63 -32.54
C ALA A 16 -5.48 2.74 -31.48
N LEU A 17 -4.67 3.81 -31.53
CA LEU A 17 -3.63 4.07 -30.53
C LEU A 17 -4.22 4.35 -29.15
N LEU A 18 -5.30 5.14 -29.08
CA LEU A 18 -6.01 5.41 -27.84
C LEU A 18 -6.63 4.13 -27.25
N ALA A 19 -7.27 3.32 -28.09
CA ALA A 19 -7.83 2.04 -27.66
C ALA A 19 -6.73 1.10 -27.14
N TYR A 20 -5.59 1.04 -27.82
CA TYR A 20 -4.42 0.28 -27.36
C TYR A 20 -3.88 0.83 -26.02
N ALA A 21 -3.75 2.14 -25.88
CA ALA A 21 -3.29 2.77 -24.62
C ALA A 21 -4.20 2.45 -23.43
N LEU A 22 -5.52 2.31 -23.65
CA LEU A 22 -6.48 1.92 -22.63
C LEU A 22 -6.36 0.44 -22.19
N THR A 23 -5.69 -0.40 -22.98
CA THR A 23 -5.41 -1.80 -22.60
C THR A 23 -4.15 -1.94 -21.75
N LEU A 24 -3.32 -0.91 -21.68
CA LEU A 24 -2.13 -0.91 -20.84
C LEU A 24 -2.54 -0.76 -19.38
N ASP A 25 -2.12 -1.70 -18.53
CA ASP A 25 -2.35 -1.60 -17.09
C ASP A 25 -1.32 -0.64 -16.46
N PRO A 26 -1.72 0.55 -15.98
CA PRO A 26 -0.81 1.50 -15.36
C PRO A 26 -0.23 0.99 -14.04
N ARG A 27 -0.77 -0.10 -13.48
CA ARG A 27 -0.27 -0.73 -12.25
C ARG A 27 0.98 -1.56 -12.49
N SER A 28 1.27 -1.92 -13.76
CA SER A 28 2.45 -2.70 -14.16
C SER A 28 3.76 -1.88 -14.15
N ILE A 29 3.70 -0.56 -14.01
CA ILE A 29 4.89 0.29 -13.96
C ILE A 29 5.55 0.12 -12.58
N PRO A 30 6.80 -0.39 -12.51
CA PRO A 30 7.51 -0.52 -11.24
C PRO A 30 7.57 0.83 -10.51
N SER A 31 7.22 0.82 -9.24
CA SER A 31 7.32 2.04 -8.43
C SER A 31 8.79 2.48 -8.31
N PRO A 32 9.13 3.73 -8.57
CA PRO A 32 10.50 4.22 -8.39
C PRO A 32 10.97 4.19 -6.93
N LEU A 33 10.08 3.88 -6.00
CA LEU A 33 10.38 3.74 -4.56
C LEU A 33 10.87 2.33 -4.21
N VAL A 34 10.56 1.31 -5.02
CA VAL A 34 11.05 -0.06 -4.77
C VAL A 34 12.57 -0.09 -4.88
N GLY A 35 13.23 -0.70 -3.90
CA GLY A 35 14.68 -0.74 -3.73
C GLY A 35 15.27 0.47 -2.99
N ARG A 36 14.49 1.54 -2.76
CA ARG A 36 14.94 2.72 -2.00
C ARG A 36 14.73 2.55 -0.50
N GLN A 37 15.51 3.29 0.28
CA GLN A 37 15.31 3.41 1.72
C GLN A 37 13.92 4.01 1.98
N ALA A 38 13.12 3.37 2.83
CA ALA A 38 11.85 3.90 3.29
C ALA A 38 12.09 5.17 4.10
N GLY A 39 11.30 6.21 3.84
CA GLY A 39 11.34 7.45 4.62
C GLY A 39 10.94 7.17 6.08
N ASP A 40 11.74 7.66 7.02
CA ASP A 40 11.42 7.48 8.44
C ASP A 40 10.25 8.36 8.86
N PHE A 41 9.40 7.82 9.74
CA PHE A 41 8.30 8.57 10.33
C PHE A 41 7.99 8.09 11.75
N THR A 42 7.30 8.96 12.48
CA THR A 42 6.66 8.64 13.75
C THR A 42 5.17 8.92 13.63
N LEU A 43 4.36 7.92 13.97
CA LEU A 43 2.90 7.94 13.93
C LEU A 43 2.34 7.91 15.35
N SER A 44 1.52 8.90 15.73
CA SER A 44 0.71 8.83 16.95
C SER A 44 -0.43 7.88 16.70
N LEU A 45 -0.64 6.91 17.59
CA LEU A 45 -1.63 5.86 17.40
C LEU A 45 -3.00 6.26 17.98
N PHE A 46 -4.06 5.68 17.44
CA PHE A 46 -5.41 5.87 17.96
C PHE A 46 -5.59 5.36 19.41
N ASP A 47 -4.80 4.42 19.87
CA ASP A 47 -4.80 3.90 21.26
C ASP A 47 -3.97 4.77 22.24
N GLY A 48 -3.38 5.86 21.76
CA GLY A 48 -2.52 6.76 22.54
C GLY A 48 -1.05 6.38 22.54
N GLY A 49 -0.68 5.27 21.89
CA GLY A 49 0.70 4.84 21.70
C GLY A 49 1.43 5.64 20.61
N ARG A 50 2.64 5.20 20.31
CA ARG A 50 3.48 5.75 19.24
C ARG A 50 4.16 4.61 18.48
N PHE A 51 4.18 4.74 17.17
CA PHE A 51 4.93 3.86 16.27
C PHE A 51 6.03 4.68 15.58
N THR A 52 7.26 4.20 15.59
CA THR A 52 8.38 4.80 14.86
C THR A 52 8.95 3.74 13.93
N LEU A 53 9.08 4.06 12.63
CA LEU A 53 9.57 3.09 11.64
C LEU A 53 11.03 2.71 11.92
N ALA A 54 11.88 3.67 12.33
CA ALA A 54 13.28 3.42 12.66
C ALA A 54 13.45 2.32 13.72
N ASP A 55 12.53 2.24 14.70
CA ASP A 55 12.54 1.25 15.77
C ASP A 55 12.19 -0.18 15.29
N GLN A 56 11.78 -0.32 14.04
CA GLN A 56 11.39 -1.61 13.44
C GLN A 56 12.50 -2.24 12.59
N ARG A 57 13.72 -1.68 12.65
CA ARG A 57 14.87 -2.30 11.97
C ARG A 57 15.06 -3.76 12.42
N GLY A 58 15.41 -4.62 11.48
CA GLY A 58 15.48 -6.07 11.72
C GLY A 58 14.16 -6.81 11.55
N LYS A 59 13.03 -6.09 11.37
CA LYS A 59 11.71 -6.68 11.11
C LYS A 59 11.23 -6.36 9.70
N VAL A 60 10.38 -7.21 9.17
CA VAL A 60 9.59 -6.89 7.97
C VAL A 60 8.40 -6.02 8.39
N VAL A 61 8.21 -4.88 7.72
CA VAL A 61 7.09 -3.98 8.02
C VAL A 61 6.11 -3.96 6.85
N VAL A 62 4.85 -4.23 7.13
CA VAL A 62 3.72 -4.04 6.22
C VAL A 62 3.07 -2.71 6.57
N LEU A 63 3.35 -1.67 5.78
CA LEU A 63 2.77 -0.35 5.92
C LEU A 63 1.56 -0.25 4.99
N ASN A 64 0.36 -0.15 5.54
CA ASN A 64 -0.87 0.03 4.78
C ASN A 64 -1.42 1.44 4.97
N VAL A 65 -1.70 2.13 3.87
CA VAL A 65 -2.34 3.45 3.87
C VAL A 65 -3.80 3.28 3.49
N TRP A 66 -4.70 3.70 4.37
CA TRP A 66 -6.12 3.42 4.28
C TRP A 66 -7.00 4.59 4.75
N SER A 67 -8.31 4.52 4.48
CA SER A 67 -9.31 5.47 4.98
C SER A 67 -10.67 4.79 5.18
N SER A 68 -11.48 5.29 6.10
CA SER A 68 -12.83 4.76 6.33
C SER A 68 -13.81 5.06 5.18
N TRP A 69 -13.54 6.07 4.38
CA TRP A 69 -14.34 6.43 3.20
C TRP A 69 -13.97 5.64 1.94
N CYS A 70 -12.90 4.85 1.99
CA CYS A 70 -12.40 4.07 0.86
C CYS A 70 -13.22 2.77 0.67
N ILE A 71 -14.41 2.89 0.11
CA ILE A 71 -15.34 1.78 -0.15
C ILE A 71 -15.35 1.45 -1.64
N PRO A 72 -15.29 0.17 -2.05
CA PRO A 72 -15.22 -1.04 -1.20
C PRO A 72 -13.79 -1.49 -0.84
N ALA A 73 -12.75 -0.98 -1.49
CA ALA A 73 -11.42 -1.57 -1.52
C ALA A 73 -10.76 -1.72 -0.13
N CYS A 74 -10.75 -0.66 0.70
CA CYS A 74 -10.21 -0.77 2.06
C CYS A 74 -11.02 -1.72 2.95
N TYR A 75 -12.32 -1.84 2.71
CA TYR A 75 -13.20 -2.77 3.43
C TYR A 75 -12.92 -4.23 3.07
N ASN A 76 -12.63 -4.49 1.80
CA ASN A 76 -12.33 -5.84 1.31
C ASN A 76 -10.97 -6.34 1.81
N GLU A 77 -9.94 -5.47 1.88
CA GLU A 77 -8.60 -5.88 2.32
C GLU A 77 -8.44 -5.95 3.84
N ALA A 78 -9.29 -5.24 4.62
CA ALA A 78 -9.14 -5.13 6.07
C ALA A 78 -9.02 -6.50 6.78
N PRO A 79 -9.83 -7.53 6.46
CA PRO A 79 -9.66 -8.86 7.04
C PRO A 79 -8.32 -9.53 6.69
N ALA A 80 -7.78 -9.26 5.50
CA ALA A 80 -6.52 -9.86 5.05
C ALA A 80 -5.33 -9.28 5.83
N LEU A 81 -5.34 -7.98 6.12
CA LEU A 81 -4.32 -7.31 6.93
C LEU A 81 -4.32 -7.82 8.37
N GLU A 82 -5.50 -7.95 9.01
CA GLU A 82 -5.60 -8.52 10.35
C GLU A 82 -5.16 -9.98 10.38
N ALA A 83 -5.55 -10.79 9.41
CA ALA A 83 -5.12 -12.17 9.31
C ALA A 83 -3.60 -12.30 9.13
N ALA A 84 -2.99 -11.44 8.31
CA ALA A 84 -1.54 -11.38 8.18
C ALA A 84 -0.87 -11.00 9.49
N TRP A 85 -1.37 -9.98 10.19
CA TRP A 85 -0.86 -9.59 11.51
C TRP A 85 -0.92 -10.74 12.52
N GLN A 86 -2.07 -11.38 12.67
CA GLN A 86 -2.23 -12.50 13.62
C GLN A 86 -1.29 -13.67 13.29
N ARG A 87 -1.06 -13.93 12.00
CA ARG A 87 -0.17 -15.01 11.55
C ARG A 87 1.32 -14.72 11.81
N TYR A 88 1.74 -13.46 11.67
CA TYR A 88 3.16 -13.12 11.59
C TYR A 88 3.72 -12.30 12.75
N ARG A 89 2.88 -11.74 13.65
CA ARG A 89 3.33 -10.87 14.75
C ARG A 89 4.38 -11.47 15.67
N SER A 90 4.51 -12.80 15.73
CA SER A 90 5.53 -13.52 16.52
C SER A 90 6.77 -13.91 15.67
N ARG A 91 6.87 -13.45 14.42
CA ARG A 91 7.91 -13.85 13.46
C ARG A 91 8.69 -12.64 12.89
N ASP A 92 8.98 -11.63 13.70
CA ASP A 92 9.64 -10.39 13.27
C ASP A 92 8.93 -9.68 12.10
N VAL A 93 7.61 -9.68 12.11
CA VAL A 93 6.78 -8.92 11.18
C VAL A 93 5.90 -7.96 11.95
N VAL A 94 5.81 -6.73 11.46
CA VAL A 94 4.92 -5.69 11.99
C VAL A 94 3.99 -5.21 10.90
N VAL A 95 2.71 -5.12 11.20
CA VAL A 95 1.73 -4.43 10.37
C VAL A 95 1.42 -3.10 11.00
N VAL A 96 1.37 -2.02 10.22
CA VAL A 96 1.00 -0.68 10.68
C VAL A 96 0.05 -0.03 9.67
N GLY A 97 -1.04 0.54 10.16
CA GLY A 97 -2.01 1.26 9.37
C GLY A 97 -1.85 2.78 9.52
N VAL A 98 -1.72 3.45 8.41
CA VAL A 98 -1.65 4.92 8.30
C VAL A 98 -2.99 5.41 7.76
N ASN A 99 -3.77 6.05 8.59
CA ASN A 99 -5.09 6.55 8.24
C ASN A 99 -4.98 7.90 7.55
N TYR A 100 -5.33 7.95 6.26
CA TYR A 100 -5.10 9.07 5.36
C TYR A 100 -6.36 9.90 5.15
N GLN A 101 -6.26 11.23 5.35
CA GLN A 101 -7.30 12.21 5.08
C GLN A 101 -8.70 11.80 5.58
N ASP A 102 -8.78 11.36 6.81
CA ASP A 102 -9.99 10.81 7.41
C ASP A 102 -10.39 11.57 8.69
N ARG A 103 -11.59 11.34 9.16
CA ARG A 103 -12.05 11.81 10.46
C ARG A 103 -11.87 10.72 11.51
N GLU A 104 -11.49 11.10 12.70
CA GLU A 104 -11.17 10.18 13.79
C GLU A 104 -12.34 9.23 14.14
N GLY A 105 -13.57 9.74 14.24
CA GLY A 105 -14.75 8.93 14.57
C GLY A 105 -14.96 7.79 13.58
N PRO A 106 -15.17 8.05 12.27
CA PRO A 106 -15.30 7.02 11.25
C PRO A 106 -14.09 6.08 11.16
N ALA A 107 -12.86 6.60 11.35
CA ALA A 107 -11.66 5.76 11.37
C ALA A 107 -11.70 4.75 12.52
N ARG A 108 -12.06 5.17 13.74
CA ARG A 108 -12.21 4.29 14.91
C ARG A 108 -13.33 3.26 14.73
N GLU A 109 -14.45 3.65 14.11
CA GLU A 109 -15.55 2.73 13.77
C GLU A 109 -15.09 1.65 12.78
N PHE A 110 -14.30 2.03 11.75
CA PHE A 110 -13.71 1.08 10.81
C PHE A 110 -12.80 0.08 11.53
N LEU A 111 -11.87 0.55 12.37
CA LEU A 111 -10.97 -0.31 13.14
C LEU A 111 -11.73 -1.28 14.05
N ALA A 112 -12.77 -0.81 14.74
CA ALA A 112 -13.63 -1.62 15.59
C ALA A 112 -14.41 -2.67 14.78
N ARG A 113 -14.97 -2.28 13.63
CA ARG A 113 -15.71 -3.17 12.74
C ARG A 113 -14.89 -4.36 12.27
N PHE A 114 -13.63 -4.11 11.86
CA PHE A 114 -12.74 -5.16 11.36
C PHE A 114 -11.85 -5.76 12.46
N ARG A 115 -12.02 -5.32 13.72
CA ARG A 115 -11.28 -5.79 14.89
C ARG A 115 -9.76 -5.74 14.67
N HIS A 116 -9.28 -4.64 14.09
CA HIS A 116 -7.84 -4.45 13.89
C HIS A 116 -7.12 -4.36 15.22
N THR A 117 -6.12 -5.22 15.39
CA THR A 117 -5.31 -5.31 16.62
C THR A 117 -3.86 -4.86 16.41
N PHE A 118 -3.48 -4.54 15.19
CA PHE A 118 -2.19 -3.94 14.87
C PHE A 118 -2.20 -2.41 15.03
N PRO A 119 -1.03 -1.76 15.18
CA PRO A 119 -0.92 -0.32 15.31
C PRO A 119 -1.58 0.45 14.17
N ASN A 120 -2.42 1.43 14.50
CA ASN A 120 -3.07 2.32 13.54
C ASN A 120 -3.08 3.76 14.07
N GLY A 121 -2.85 4.73 13.19
CA GLY A 121 -2.87 6.13 13.57
C GLY A 121 -3.16 7.09 12.41
N PRO A 122 -3.57 8.34 12.70
CA PRO A 122 -3.88 9.35 11.70
C PRO A 122 -2.60 9.95 11.11
N ASP A 123 -2.54 10.08 9.79
CA ASP A 123 -1.49 10.83 9.07
C ASP A 123 -1.78 12.33 9.09
N VAL A 124 -1.38 12.99 10.16
CA VAL A 124 -1.63 14.41 10.35
C VAL A 124 -0.91 15.24 9.29
N GLY A 125 -1.68 15.93 8.45
CA GLY A 125 -1.16 16.74 7.35
C GLY A 125 -0.66 15.90 6.17
N SER A 126 -1.05 14.63 6.08
CA SER A 126 -0.70 13.73 4.97
C SER A 126 0.80 13.57 4.73
N LYS A 127 1.63 13.74 5.74
CA LYS A 127 3.10 13.77 5.63
C LYS A 127 3.66 12.43 5.18
N ILE A 128 3.17 11.34 5.78
CA ILE A 128 3.60 9.99 5.45
C ILE A 128 3.15 9.63 4.05
N ALA A 129 1.88 9.89 3.72
CA ALA A 129 1.34 9.63 2.39
C ALA A 129 2.10 10.39 1.29
N ILE A 130 2.47 11.66 1.52
CA ILE A 130 3.27 12.47 0.58
C ILE A 130 4.68 11.89 0.43
N GLU A 131 5.36 11.56 1.52
CA GLU A 131 6.72 10.99 1.50
C GLU A 131 6.77 9.67 0.73
N TYR A 132 5.75 8.81 0.92
CA TYR A 132 5.61 7.52 0.23
C TYR A 132 4.97 7.63 -1.16
N GLY A 133 4.70 8.85 -1.63
CA GLY A 133 4.13 9.08 -2.96
C GLY A 133 2.79 8.36 -3.16
N VAL A 134 1.96 8.29 -2.11
CA VAL A 134 0.62 7.71 -2.14
C VAL A 134 -0.25 8.55 -3.06
N ARG A 135 -0.88 7.91 -4.04
CA ARG A 135 -1.76 8.56 -5.02
C ARG A 135 -3.24 8.34 -4.73
N GLY A 136 -3.54 7.36 -3.91
CA GLY A 136 -4.89 6.98 -3.52
C GLY A 136 -4.85 5.87 -2.48
N VAL A 137 -6.00 5.54 -1.92
CA VAL A 137 -6.12 4.45 -0.95
C VAL A 137 -6.98 3.33 -1.53
N PRO A 138 -6.69 2.07 -1.17
CA PRO A 138 -5.59 1.66 -0.32
C PRO A 138 -4.26 1.50 -1.09
N GLU A 139 -3.15 1.69 -0.40
CA GLU A 139 -1.82 1.32 -0.87
C GLU A 139 -1.05 0.62 0.24
N THR A 140 -0.32 -0.45 -0.11
CA THR A 140 0.47 -1.23 0.84
C THR A 140 1.92 -1.28 0.41
N PHE A 141 2.82 -1.02 1.35
CA PHE A 141 4.27 -1.10 1.18
C PHE A 141 4.81 -2.20 2.06
N LEU A 142 5.61 -3.11 1.50
CA LEU A 142 6.39 -4.04 2.29
C LEU A 142 7.82 -3.54 2.36
N ILE A 143 8.31 -3.39 3.58
CA ILE A 143 9.64 -2.87 3.89
C ILE A 143 10.45 -4.01 4.47
N ASP A 144 11.63 -4.23 3.94
CA ASP A 144 12.54 -5.28 4.38
C ASP A 144 13.20 -4.97 5.74
N ARG A 145 13.95 -5.92 6.29
CA ARG A 145 14.66 -5.78 7.57
C ARG A 145 15.71 -4.67 7.58
N ASN A 146 16.22 -4.28 6.40
CA ASN A 146 17.16 -3.18 6.24
C ASN A 146 16.44 -1.82 6.11
N GLY A 147 15.10 -1.84 6.10
CA GLY A 147 14.26 -0.65 5.94
C GLY A 147 14.16 -0.18 4.49
N ARG A 148 14.36 -1.04 3.50
CA ARG A 148 14.14 -0.71 2.08
C ARG A 148 12.74 -1.15 1.67
N ILE A 149 12.11 -0.34 0.83
CA ILE A 149 10.82 -0.70 0.23
C ILE A 149 11.09 -1.83 -0.76
N ALA A 150 10.67 -3.04 -0.41
CA ALA A 150 10.84 -4.23 -1.25
C ALA A 150 9.68 -4.39 -2.25
N TYR A 151 8.46 -3.98 -1.85
CA TYR A 151 7.28 -4.14 -2.68
C TYR A 151 6.27 -3.02 -2.41
N ARG A 152 5.54 -2.59 -3.45
CA ARG A 152 4.40 -1.67 -3.35
C ARG A 152 3.22 -2.26 -4.09
N HIS A 153 2.08 -2.31 -3.41
CA HIS A 153 0.80 -2.69 -3.98
C HIS A 153 -0.14 -1.49 -4.02
N VAL A 154 -0.73 -1.23 -5.18
CA VAL A 154 -1.72 -0.18 -5.37
C VAL A 154 -3.10 -0.80 -5.49
N GLY A 155 -4.01 -0.38 -4.63
CA GLY A 155 -5.36 -0.93 -4.54
C GLY A 155 -5.46 -2.04 -3.48
N GLU A 156 -6.58 -2.74 -3.49
CA GLU A 156 -6.92 -3.81 -2.55
C GLU A 156 -5.89 -4.95 -2.59
N ILE A 157 -5.33 -5.29 -1.45
CA ILE A 157 -4.37 -6.39 -1.31
C ILE A 157 -5.01 -7.61 -0.67
N SER A 158 -4.73 -8.78 -1.21
CA SER A 158 -5.25 -10.05 -0.69
C SER A 158 -4.27 -10.74 0.26
N LEU A 159 -4.80 -11.61 1.15
CA LEU A 159 -3.96 -12.38 2.06
C LEU A 159 -2.90 -13.25 1.35
N PRO A 160 -3.20 -13.96 0.25
CA PRO A 160 -2.19 -14.72 -0.48
C PRO A 160 -1.00 -13.86 -0.94
N VAL A 161 -1.25 -12.65 -1.47
CA VAL A 161 -0.21 -11.71 -1.91
C VAL A 161 0.62 -11.23 -0.72
N LEU A 162 -0.03 -10.88 0.41
CA LEU A 162 0.69 -10.52 1.64
C LEU A 162 1.59 -11.64 2.12
N VAL A 163 1.06 -12.88 2.17
CA VAL A 163 1.80 -14.07 2.61
C VAL A 163 3.01 -14.32 1.71
N GLU A 164 2.84 -14.30 0.40
CA GLU A 164 3.91 -14.52 -0.58
C GLU A 164 5.09 -13.56 -0.34
N HIS A 165 4.81 -12.27 -0.29
CA HIS A 165 5.86 -11.26 -0.14
C HIS A 165 6.46 -11.23 1.27
N ILE A 166 5.68 -11.45 2.33
CA ILE A 166 6.20 -11.54 3.70
C ILE A 166 7.15 -12.74 3.81
N GLU A 167 6.76 -13.91 3.33
CA GLU A 167 7.60 -15.12 3.39
C GLU A 167 8.88 -14.98 2.54
N LEU A 168 8.81 -14.27 1.41
CA LEU A 168 10.00 -13.95 0.61
C LEU A 168 11.00 -13.13 1.43
N LEU A 169 10.55 -12.03 2.03
CA LEU A 169 11.39 -11.13 2.82
C LEU A 169 11.95 -11.77 4.09
N LEU A 170 11.18 -12.68 4.71
CA LEU A 170 11.67 -13.44 5.87
C LEU A 170 12.79 -14.41 5.50
N ARG A 171 12.77 -14.98 4.27
CA ARG A 171 13.81 -15.89 3.77
C ARG A 171 15.09 -15.20 3.33
N GLU A 172 15.00 -14.02 2.69
CA GLU A 172 16.16 -13.26 2.22
C GLU A 172 17.14 -12.90 3.33
N SER A 173 16.66 -12.85 4.56
CA SER A 173 17.46 -12.51 5.75
C SER A 173 18.19 -13.71 6.37
N GLY A 174 17.91 -14.94 5.94
CA GLY A 174 18.58 -16.16 6.41
C GLY A 174 19.84 -16.54 5.62
N GLY A 175 20.21 -15.76 4.61
CA GLY A 175 21.28 -16.10 3.64
C GLY A 175 22.61 -15.37 3.82
N THR A 176 22.81 -14.59 4.87
CA THR A 176 24.10 -13.95 5.18
C THR A 176 24.67 -14.49 6.48
N SER A 177 25.30 -15.65 6.37
CA SER A 177 26.28 -16.19 7.34
C SER A 177 27.52 -16.57 6.61
#